data_7aced889da1bc37215bab031fc814787
#
_entry.id   7aced889da1bc37215bab031fc814787
#
_cell.length_a   1.000
_cell.length_b   1.000
_cell.length_c   1.000
_cell.angle_alpha   90.00
_cell.angle_beta   90.00
_cell.angle_gamma   90.00
#
_symmetry.space_group_name_H-M   'P 1'
#
loop_
_entity.id
_entity.type
_entity.pdbx_description
1 polymer ?
#
loop_
_entity_poly.entity_id
_entity_poly.type
_entity_poly.pdbx_seq_one_letter_code
_entity_poly.pdbx_strand_id
1 'polypeptide(L)'
;KEQNMIRFLRSYIGTLPGDISVSQDRYGNLYVIKGTGENYPCLVSHIDQVAHCHHSKDFKAIETKDIIFGYSPGKRRFENPGADDKNGIFICLECLKKYDTIKIAFFREEETGCAGSSNADMPFFNDVRFIIQPDRKGNSDLITSIGFSKLCSDEFIKAVKPEEWGYKENNGLLTDVMVLKGNGMGVSCVTVSYTHLRAHETRGNL
;
A
#
# COMPACT_ATOMS: atom_id res chain seq x y z
N LYS A 1 -4.54 -13.00 8.75
CA LYS A 1 -3.11 -13.21 8.51
C LYS A 1 -2.88 -13.15 7.01
N GLU A 2 -1.69 -12.81 6.55
CA GLU A 2 -1.32 -12.54 5.16
C GLU A 2 -1.88 -13.54 4.14
N GLN A 3 -1.81 -14.84 4.41
CA GLN A 3 -2.36 -15.87 3.51
C GLN A 3 -3.87 -15.72 3.27
N ASN A 4 -4.61 -15.20 4.24
CA ASN A 4 -6.03 -14.91 4.05
C ASN A 4 -6.22 -13.68 3.14
N MET A 5 -5.35 -12.67 3.30
CA MET A 5 -5.37 -11.49 2.44
C MET A 5 -4.98 -11.86 1.00
N ILE A 6 -3.94 -12.66 0.80
CA ILE A 6 -3.55 -13.17 -0.52
C ILE A 6 -4.71 -13.93 -1.19
N ARG A 7 -5.39 -14.81 -0.45
CA ARG A 7 -6.56 -15.54 -1.00
C ARG A 7 -7.71 -14.59 -1.36
N PHE A 8 -7.98 -13.61 -0.50
CA PHE A 8 -8.98 -12.58 -0.78
C PHE A 8 -8.62 -11.80 -2.03
N LEU A 9 -7.39 -11.28 -2.13
CA LEU A 9 -6.93 -10.50 -3.28
C LEU A 9 -7.03 -11.30 -4.58
N ARG A 10 -6.54 -12.55 -4.60
CA ARG A 10 -6.66 -13.41 -5.79
C ARG A 10 -8.12 -13.65 -6.18
N SER A 11 -8.98 -13.95 -5.21
CA SER A 11 -10.40 -14.18 -5.47
C SER A 11 -11.07 -12.92 -6.00
N TYR A 12 -10.84 -11.78 -5.35
CA TYR A 12 -11.45 -10.51 -5.74
C TYR A 12 -10.96 -10.03 -7.12
N ILE A 13 -9.66 -10.03 -7.34
CA ILE A 13 -9.06 -9.62 -8.62
C ILE A 13 -9.57 -10.51 -9.76
N GLY A 14 -9.73 -11.82 -9.51
CA GLY A 14 -10.30 -12.76 -10.47
C GLY A 14 -11.75 -12.49 -10.87
N THR A 15 -12.47 -11.63 -10.13
CA THR A 15 -13.83 -11.18 -10.52
C THR A 15 -13.84 -9.90 -11.36
N LEU A 16 -12.69 -9.22 -11.48
CA LEU A 16 -12.60 -7.96 -12.20
C LEU A 16 -12.48 -8.21 -13.72
N PRO A 17 -13.07 -7.34 -14.54
CA PRO A 17 -12.96 -7.46 -15.99
C PRO A 17 -11.61 -6.99 -16.51
N GLY A 18 -11.23 -7.48 -17.67
CA GLY A 18 -10.03 -7.08 -18.39
C GLY A 18 -8.94 -8.16 -18.39
N ASP A 19 -7.85 -7.86 -19.09
CA ASP A 19 -6.67 -8.73 -19.14
C ASP A 19 -5.82 -8.49 -17.89
N ILE A 20 -6.06 -9.30 -16.87
CA ILE A 20 -5.37 -9.19 -15.57
C ILE A 20 -4.63 -10.49 -15.30
N SER A 21 -3.32 -10.39 -15.12
CA SER A 21 -2.48 -11.49 -14.64
C SER A 21 -2.07 -11.29 -13.18
N VAL A 22 -2.04 -12.39 -12.43
CA VAL A 22 -1.66 -12.39 -11.01
C VAL A 22 -0.61 -13.46 -10.78
N SER A 23 0.58 -13.04 -10.36
CA SER A 23 1.70 -13.92 -10.03
C SER A 23 2.13 -13.78 -8.58
N GLN A 24 3.00 -14.67 -8.14
CA GLN A 24 3.55 -14.63 -6.78
C GLN A 24 5.02 -15.04 -6.86
N ASP A 25 5.89 -14.31 -6.17
CA ASP A 25 7.30 -14.66 -6.10
C ASP A 25 7.59 -15.75 -5.05
N ARG A 26 8.86 -16.14 -4.94
CA ARG A 26 9.29 -17.19 -3.98
C ARG A 26 9.14 -16.76 -2.52
N TYR A 27 9.20 -15.46 -2.23
CA TYR A 27 8.97 -14.93 -0.88
C TYR A 27 7.50 -14.96 -0.50
N GLY A 28 6.62 -14.90 -1.50
CA GLY A 28 5.18 -14.92 -1.34
C GLY A 28 4.52 -13.56 -1.52
N ASN A 29 5.24 -12.56 -2.04
CA ASN A 29 4.67 -11.30 -2.49
C ASN A 29 3.73 -11.52 -3.68
N LEU A 30 2.70 -10.71 -3.81
CA LEU A 30 1.72 -10.83 -4.88
C LEU A 30 1.89 -9.69 -5.88
N TYR A 31 1.92 -10.04 -7.17
CA TYR A 31 2.08 -9.11 -8.27
C TYR A 31 0.90 -9.18 -9.22
N VAL A 32 0.44 -8.01 -9.68
CA VAL A 32 -0.70 -7.87 -10.58
C VAL A 32 -0.29 -7.00 -11.76
N ILE A 33 -0.62 -7.46 -12.96
CA ILE A 33 -0.47 -6.68 -14.20
C ILE A 33 -1.82 -6.63 -14.86
N LYS A 34 -2.28 -5.44 -15.22
CA LYS A 34 -3.46 -5.24 -16.07
C LYS A 34 -3.05 -4.57 -17.36
N GLY A 35 -3.54 -5.16 -18.46
CA GLY A 35 -3.30 -4.65 -19.81
C GLY A 35 -1.87 -4.83 -20.31
N THR A 36 -1.61 -4.29 -21.49
CA THR A 36 -0.30 -4.34 -22.15
C THR A 36 0.22 -2.93 -22.36
N GLY A 37 1.47 -2.66 -21.99
CA GLY A 37 2.10 -1.36 -22.11
C GLY A 37 3.61 -1.43 -21.96
N GLU A 38 4.30 -0.34 -22.25
CA GLU A 38 5.76 -0.23 -22.14
C GLU A 38 6.21 0.61 -20.91
N ASN A 39 5.28 1.35 -20.30
CA ASN A 39 5.58 2.30 -19.22
C ASN A 39 4.43 2.31 -18.20
N TYR A 40 4.39 1.33 -17.32
CA TYR A 40 3.32 1.19 -16.35
C TYR A 40 3.45 2.17 -15.19
N PRO A 41 2.35 2.83 -14.76
CA PRO A 41 2.24 3.28 -13.37
C PRO A 41 2.23 2.05 -12.46
N CYS A 42 2.90 2.14 -11.31
CA CYS A 42 2.90 1.07 -10.34
C CYS A 42 2.42 1.56 -8.98
N LEU A 43 1.54 0.80 -8.36
CA LEU A 43 1.15 0.98 -6.97
C LEU A 43 1.74 -0.14 -6.11
N VAL A 44 2.05 0.21 -4.88
CA VAL A 44 2.57 -0.72 -3.88
C VAL A 44 1.74 -0.58 -2.60
N SER A 45 1.48 -1.68 -1.93
CA SER A 45 0.82 -1.73 -0.62
C SER A 45 1.30 -2.97 0.11
N HIS A 46 1.22 -2.99 1.45
CA HIS A 46 1.55 -4.18 2.21
C HIS A 46 0.32 -4.93 2.73
N ILE A 47 0.48 -6.21 3.00
CA ILE A 47 -0.63 -7.11 3.36
C ILE A 47 -0.57 -7.63 4.79
N ASP A 48 0.50 -7.34 5.51
CA ASP A 48 0.63 -7.65 6.93
C ASP A 48 -0.01 -6.56 7.81
N GLN A 49 0.11 -6.72 9.07
CA GLN A 49 -0.37 -5.83 10.11
C GLN A 49 0.56 -5.91 11.29
N VAL A 50 0.68 -4.84 12.06
CA VAL A 50 1.45 -4.83 13.31
C VAL A 50 1.12 -6.05 14.18
N ALA A 51 2.14 -6.66 14.76
CA ALA A 51 2.06 -7.95 15.45
C ALA A 51 1.00 -8.04 16.56
N HIS A 52 0.57 -6.91 17.09
CA HIS A 52 -0.40 -6.83 18.18
C HIS A 52 -1.87 -6.83 17.75
N CYS A 53 -2.14 -6.84 16.44
CA CYS A 53 -3.49 -6.88 15.89
C CYS A 53 -4.00 -8.32 15.76
N HIS A 54 -4.08 -9.04 16.87
CA HIS A 54 -4.81 -10.30 16.92
C HIS A 54 -6.28 -10.01 17.18
N HIS A 55 -7.07 -10.09 16.13
CA HIS A 55 -8.51 -9.96 16.28
C HIS A 55 -9.05 -11.07 17.18
N SER A 56 -9.92 -10.69 18.11
CA SER A 56 -10.71 -11.65 18.89
C SER A 56 -11.59 -12.46 17.95
N LYS A 57 -12.03 -13.66 18.39
CA LYS A 57 -12.94 -14.49 17.59
C LYS A 57 -14.26 -13.80 17.28
N ASP A 58 -14.66 -12.86 18.12
CA ASP A 58 -15.87 -12.04 18.03
C ASP A 58 -15.61 -10.61 17.48
N PHE A 59 -14.44 -10.38 16.88
CA PHE A 59 -14.13 -9.12 16.23
C PHE A 59 -15.19 -8.74 15.21
N LYS A 60 -15.62 -7.48 15.26
CA LYS A 60 -16.53 -6.86 14.29
C LYS A 60 -15.92 -5.58 13.77
N ALA A 61 -15.87 -5.43 12.46
CA ALA A 61 -15.71 -4.13 11.84
C ALA A 61 -17.06 -3.41 11.87
N ILE A 62 -17.09 -2.24 12.49
CA ILE A 62 -18.29 -1.41 12.61
C ILE A 62 -18.09 -0.17 11.74
N GLU A 63 -18.98 0.02 10.81
CA GLU A 63 -19.04 1.16 9.92
C GLU A 63 -20.08 2.16 10.43
N THR A 64 -19.69 3.41 10.50
CA THR A 64 -20.57 4.55 10.74
C THR A 64 -20.50 5.48 9.52
N LYS A 65 -21.25 6.58 9.56
CA LYS A 65 -21.21 7.58 8.48
C LYS A 65 -19.76 8.09 8.18
N ASP A 66 -18.93 8.21 9.22
CA ASP A 66 -17.67 8.93 9.11
C ASP A 66 -16.43 8.07 9.40
N ILE A 67 -16.60 6.90 10.03
CA ILE A 67 -15.48 6.07 10.47
C ILE A 67 -15.79 4.57 10.39
N ILE A 68 -14.75 3.80 10.16
CA ILE A 68 -14.75 2.35 10.37
C ILE A 68 -13.84 2.04 11.55
N PHE A 69 -14.32 1.26 12.52
CA PHE A 69 -13.53 0.84 13.66
C PHE A 69 -13.76 -0.63 14.00
N GLY A 70 -12.78 -1.24 14.64
CA GLY A 70 -12.89 -2.60 15.15
C GLY A 70 -13.37 -2.63 16.59
N TYR A 71 -14.26 -3.56 16.93
CA TYR A 71 -14.74 -3.77 18.28
C TYR A 71 -14.89 -5.26 18.58
N SER A 72 -14.50 -5.67 19.78
CA SER A 72 -14.71 -7.00 20.31
C SER A 72 -15.71 -6.97 21.47
N PRO A 73 -16.97 -7.42 21.26
CA PRO A 73 -17.98 -7.43 22.31
C PRO A 73 -17.59 -8.27 23.51
N GLY A 74 -17.02 -9.46 23.32
CA GLY A 74 -16.62 -10.34 24.40
C GLY A 74 -15.50 -9.79 25.28
N LYS A 75 -14.60 -9.01 24.70
CA LYS A 75 -13.53 -8.31 25.42
C LYS A 75 -13.90 -6.88 25.81
N ARG A 76 -15.03 -6.37 25.35
CA ARG A 76 -15.52 -5.00 25.57
C ARG A 76 -14.46 -3.94 25.23
N ARG A 77 -13.71 -4.13 24.13
CA ARG A 77 -12.64 -3.20 23.73
C ARG A 77 -12.63 -2.93 22.25
N PHE A 78 -12.08 -1.78 21.88
CA PHE A 78 -11.71 -1.49 20.51
C PHE A 78 -10.51 -2.32 20.10
N GLU A 79 -10.51 -2.78 18.85
CA GLU A 79 -9.39 -3.47 18.22
C GLU A 79 -9.08 -2.80 16.89
N ASN A 80 -7.80 -2.75 16.52
CA ASN A 80 -7.39 -2.12 15.27
C ASN A 80 -8.01 -2.87 14.07
N PRO A 81 -8.75 -2.21 13.17
CA PRO A 81 -9.31 -2.84 11.98
C PRO A 81 -8.24 -3.17 10.92
N GLY A 82 -6.99 -2.74 11.12
CA GLY A 82 -5.89 -2.90 10.17
C GLY A 82 -6.00 -1.94 8.99
N ALA A 83 -6.28 -0.67 9.28
CA ALA A 83 -6.35 0.37 8.26
C ALA A 83 -5.00 0.52 7.54
N ASP A 84 -3.93 0.31 8.26
CA ASP A 84 -2.59 0.13 7.81
C ASP A 84 -2.37 -1.36 7.47
N ASP A 85 -2.21 -1.79 6.19
CA ASP A 85 -2.39 -0.92 5.00
C ASP A 85 -3.60 -1.35 4.14
N LYS A 86 -4.72 -1.74 4.77
CA LYS A 86 -5.95 -2.06 4.01
C LYS A 86 -6.48 -0.87 3.20
N ASN A 87 -6.15 0.35 3.62
CA ASN A 87 -6.51 1.55 2.86
C ASN A 87 -5.71 1.62 1.55
N GLY A 88 -4.41 1.35 1.61
CA GLY A 88 -3.59 1.25 0.41
C GLY A 88 -4.03 0.10 -0.49
N ILE A 89 -4.34 -1.07 0.08
CA ILE A 89 -4.93 -2.19 -0.68
C ILE A 89 -6.20 -1.74 -1.40
N PHE A 90 -7.11 -1.05 -0.71
CA PHE A 90 -8.36 -0.54 -1.29
C PHE A 90 -8.08 0.42 -2.45
N ILE A 91 -7.17 1.38 -2.28
CA ILE A 91 -6.76 2.31 -3.33
C ILE A 91 -6.18 1.56 -4.53
N CYS A 92 -5.31 0.57 -4.31
CA CYS A 92 -4.76 -0.28 -5.35
C CYS A 92 -5.86 -0.98 -6.15
N LEU A 93 -6.86 -1.55 -5.47
CA LEU A 93 -7.97 -2.24 -6.13
C LEU A 93 -8.90 -1.28 -6.89
N GLU A 94 -9.15 -0.07 -6.37
CA GLU A 94 -9.92 0.95 -7.11
C GLU A 94 -9.17 1.44 -8.35
N CYS A 95 -7.86 1.63 -8.26
CA CYS A 95 -7.04 1.96 -9.42
C CYS A 95 -7.01 0.81 -10.44
N LEU A 96 -6.95 -0.44 -10.00
CA LEU A 96 -7.02 -1.61 -10.88
C LEU A 96 -8.35 -1.67 -11.66
N LYS A 97 -9.45 -1.26 -11.06
CA LYS A 97 -10.74 -1.15 -11.76
C LYS A 97 -10.75 -0.01 -12.78
N LYS A 98 -10.17 1.12 -12.41
CA LYS A 98 -10.27 2.38 -13.15
C LYS A 98 -9.34 2.46 -14.37
N TYR A 99 -8.11 1.96 -14.25
CA TYR A 99 -7.08 2.11 -15.29
C TYR A 99 -6.95 0.85 -16.13
N ASP A 100 -6.71 1.03 -17.44
CA ASP A 100 -6.57 -0.08 -18.38
C ASP A 100 -5.16 -0.70 -18.35
N THR A 101 -4.15 0.10 -17.97
CA THR A 101 -2.76 -0.34 -17.83
C THR A 101 -2.20 0.07 -16.48
N ILE A 102 -1.87 -0.90 -15.64
CA ILE A 102 -1.32 -0.66 -14.29
C ILE A 102 -0.60 -1.92 -13.79
N LYS A 103 0.43 -1.72 -13.00
CA LYS A 103 1.07 -2.76 -12.17
C LYS A 103 0.81 -2.50 -10.70
N ILE A 104 0.65 -3.58 -9.93
CA ILE A 104 0.49 -3.50 -8.47
C ILE A 104 1.35 -4.59 -7.84
N ALA A 105 2.08 -4.22 -6.78
CA ALA A 105 2.77 -5.17 -5.92
C ALA A 105 2.21 -5.09 -4.50
N PHE A 106 1.88 -6.24 -3.94
CA PHE A 106 1.48 -6.37 -2.55
C PHE A 106 2.56 -7.11 -1.79
N PHE A 107 3.23 -6.41 -0.89
CA PHE A 107 4.35 -6.93 -0.12
C PHE A 107 3.91 -7.53 1.20
N ARG A 108 4.70 -8.48 1.68
CA ARG A 108 4.59 -9.11 2.98
C ARG A 108 5.58 -8.46 3.95
N GLU A 109 5.25 -8.54 5.23
CA GLU A 109 6.19 -8.25 6.31
C GLU A 109 6.83 -6.84 6.23
N GLU A 110 6.02 -5.83 5.84
CA GLU A 110 6.43 -4.41 5.88
C GLU A 110 6.70 -3.99 7.33
N GLU A 111 5.76 -4.27 8.22
CA GLU A 111 5.74 -3.92 9.64
C GLU A 111 6.88 -4.57 10.46
N THR A 112 7.55 -5.54 9.88
CA THR A 112 8.70 -6.23 10.47
C THR A 112 10.01 -5.92 9.77
N GLY A 113 10.08 -4.76 9.09
CA GLY A 113 11.28 -4.23 8.46
C GLY A 113 11.33 -4.42 6.94
N CYS A 114 10.19 -4.38 6.27
CA CYS A 114 10.08 -4.41 4.81
C CYS A 114 10.74 -5.66 4.19
N ALA A 115 10.57 -6.82 4.86
CA ALA A 115 11.22 -8.06 4.41
C ALA A 115 10.69 -8.52 3.05
N GLY A 116 9.40 -8.30 2.77
CA GLY A 116 8.79 -8.60 1.48
C GLY A 116 9.43 -7.82 0.34
N SER A 117 9.51 -6.50 0.44
CA SER A 117 10.12 -5.65 -0.60
C SER A 117 11.64 -5.84 -0.71
N SER A 118 12.31 -6.22 0.39
CA SER A 118 13.73 -6.61 0.35
C SER A 118 13.98 -7.84 -0.53
N ASN A 119 12.99 -8.72 -0.67
CA ASN A 119 13.03 -9.93 -1.48
C ASN A 119 12.16 -9.82 -2.75
N ALA A 120 11.87 -8.60 -3.20
CA ALA A 120 11.01 -8.37 -4.36
C ALA A 120 11.60 -8.95 -5.65
N ASP A 121 10.71 -9.42 -6.52
CA ASP A 121 11.04 -9.79 -7.90
C ASP A 121 11.30 -8.51 -8.72
N MET A 122 12.55 -8.01 -8.69
CA MET A 122 12.93 -6.75 -9.32
C MET A 122 12.63 -6.69 -10.82
N PRO A 123 12.78 -7.78 -11.62
CA PRO A 123 12.34 -7.81 -13.01
C PRO A 123 10.89 -7.38 -13.26
N PHE A 124 9.98 -7.56 -12.31
CA PHE A 124 8.60 -7.07 -12.41
C PHE A 124 8.52 -5.56 -12.66
N PHE A 125 9.51 -4.80 -12.18
CA PHE A 125 9.51 -3.34 -12.23
C PHE A 125 10.26 -2.73 -13.43
N ASN A 126 10.83 -3.54 -14.32
CA ASN A 126 11.71 -3.05 -15.41
C ASN A 126 11.03 -2.04 -16.34
N ASP A 127 9.72 -2.13 -16.55
CA ASP A 127 8.92 -1.27 -17.43
C ASP A 127 7.98 -0.32 -16.65
N VAL A 128 8.31 -0.08 -15.38
CA VAL A 128 7.57 0.85 -14.52
C VAL A 128 8.13 2.27 -14.68
N ARG A 129 7.25 3.27 -14.82
CA ARG A 129 7.64 4.68 -14.96
C ARG A 129 7.71 5.45 -13.64
N PHE A 130 6.94 5.03 -12.64
CA PHE A 130 6.99 5.53 -11.25
C PHE A 130 6.26 4.57 -10.33
N ILE A 131 6.54 4.68 -9.02
CA ILE A 131 5.91 3.87 -7.98
C ILE A 131 5.27 4.79 -6.94
N ILE A 132 4.02 4.50 -6.56
CA ILE A 132 3.30 5.17 -5.48
C ILE A 132 2.86 4.13 -4.45
N GLN A 133 3.17 4.37 -3.18
CA GLN A 133 2.70 3.58 -2.04
C GLN A 133 1.71 4.41 -1.23
N PRO A 134 0.40 4.11 -1.24
CA PRO A 134 -0.57 4.80 -0.40
C PRO A 134 -0.55 4.21 1.02
N ASP A 135 0.45 4.57 1.78
CA ASP A 135 0.77 3.98 3.09
C ASP A 135 1.25 5.06 4.08
N ARG A 136 0.59 6.21 4.06
CA ARG A 136 0.88 7.28 5.00
C ARG A 136 -0.39 7.78 5.66
N LYS A 137 -0.40 7.82 6.99
CA LYS A 137 -1.50 8.41 7.75
C LYS A 137 -1.65 9.90 7.41
N GLY A 138 -2.89 10.35 7.31
CA GLY A 138 -3.18 11.75 7.01
C GLY A 138 -3.72 11.95 5.59
N ASN A 139 -3.79 13.17 5.12
CA ASN A 139 -4.45 13.53 3.87
C ASN A 139 -3.66 14.51 2.99
N SER A 140 -2.42 14.80 3.35
CA SER A 140 -1.69 15.86 2.65
C SER A 140 -0.19 15.60 2.50
N ASP A 141 0.31 14.46 2.96
CA ASP A 141 1.73 14.18 2.87
C ASP A 141 2.07 13.43 1.57
N LEU A 142 3.01 13.95 0.83
CA LEU A 142 3.77 13.27 -0.21
C LEU A 142 5.20 13.07 0.28
N ILE A 143 5.58 11.84 0.58
CA ILE A 143 6.92 11.52 1.05
C ILE A 143 7.84 11.39 -0.14
N THR A 144 8.75 12.34 -0.26
CA THR A 144 9.72 12.45 -1.37
C THR A 144 11.15 12.14 -0.95
N SER A 145 11.36 11.98 0.37
CA SER A 145 12.66 11.63 0.95
C SER A 145 12.50 10.86 2.27
N ILE A 146 13.50 10.07 2.62
CA ILE A 146 13.61 9.40 3.92
C ILE A 146 15.03 9.63 4.43
N GLY A 147 15.14 10.32 5.58
CA GLY A 147 16.42 10.82 6.04
C GLY A 147 17.06 11.75 4.99
N PHE A 148 18.24 11.39 4.52
CA PHE A 148 18.96 12.11 3.46
C PHE A 148 18.77 11.52 2.06
N SER A 149 18.01 10.43 1.93
CA SER A 149 17.82 9.73 0.66
C SER A 149 16.60 10.29 -0.08
N LYS A 150 16.81 10.88 -1.26
CA LYS A 150 15.73 11.24 -2.18
C LYS A 150 15.09 9.98 -2.78
N LEU A 151 13.78 9.92 -2.78
CA LEU A 151 13.00 8.83 -3.36
C LEU A 151 12.57 9.13 -4.80
N CYS A 152 12.45 10.40 -5.17
CA CYS A 152 11.97 10.82 -6.49
C CYS A 152 12.83 11.97 -7.05
N SER A 153 12.71 12.21 -8.36
CA SER A 153 13.38 13.31 -9.03
C SER A 153 12.57 14.62 -8.94
N ASP A 154 13.27 15.73 -9.10
CA ASP A 154 12.63 17.06 -9.14
C ASP A 154 11.72 17.21 -10.37
N GLU A 155 12.04 16.54 -11.49
CA GLU A 155 11.21 16.48 -12.69
C GLU A 155 9.88 15.77 -12.43
N PHE A 156 9.91 14.70 -11.64
CA PHE A 156 8.70 14.00 -11.23
C PHE A 156 7.78 14.91 -10.41
N ILE A 157 8.32 15.63 -9.43
CA ILE A 157 7.56 16.57 -8.60
C ILE A 157 6.97 17.69 -9.46
N LYS A 158 7.76 18.28 -10.36
CA LYS A 158 7.28 19.31 -11.29
C LYS A 158 6.16 18.81 -12.22
N ALA A 159 6.19 17.53 -12.60
CA ALA A 159 5.14 16.92 -13.43
C ALA A 159 3.87 16.61 -12.67
N VAL A 160 4.00 16.13 -11.41
CA VAL A 160 2.86 15.73 -10.56
C VAL A 160 2.16 16.95 -9.96
N LYS A 161 2.92 18.00 -9.63
CA LYS A 161 2.41 19.23 -9.00
C LYS A 161 1.55 18.93 -7.76
N PRO A 162 2.12 18.34 -6.74
CA PRO A 162 1.37 17.81 -5.60
C PRO A 162 0.50 18.86 -4.90
N GLU A 163 0.89 20.12 -4.92
CA GLU A 163 0.15 21.22 -4.29
C GLU A 163 -1.22 21.45 -4.96
N GLU A 164 -1.34 21.22 -6.27
CA GLU A 164 -2.61 21.33 -7.00
C GLU A 164 -3.63 20.29 -6.51
N TRP A 165 -3.15 19.20 -5.87
CA TRP A 165 -3.94 18.11 -5.30
C TRP A 165 -4.04 18.18 -3.77
N GLY A 166 -3.50 19.24 -3.16
CA GLY A 166 -3.53 19.43 -1.71
C GLY A 166 -2.45 18.65 -0.95
N TYR A 167 -1.46 18.10 -1.65
CA TYR A 167 -0.34 17.41 -1.04
C TYR A 167 0.85 18.35 -0.84
N LYS A 168 1.66 18.05 0.17
CA LYS A 168 2.93 18.73 0.49
C LYS A 168 4.04 17.71 0.56
N GLU A 169 5.19 18.07 0.01
CA GLU A 169 6.39 17.25 0.16
C GLU A 169 6.80 17.16 1.63
N ASN A 170 7.18 15.96 2.04
CA ASN A 170 7.60 15.70 3.42
C ASN A 170 8.69 14.62 3.46
N ASN A 171 9.33 14.50 4.61
CA ASN A 171 10.29 13.44 4.91
C ASN A 171 9.57 12.31 5.67
N GLY A 172 9.85 11.06 5.33
CA GLY A 172 9.19 9.90 5.90
C GLY A 172 10.08 8.99 6.74
N LEU A 173 9.53 7.83 7.04
CA LEU A 173 10.21 6.73 7.72
C LEU A 173 10.41 5.56 6.75
N LEU A 174 10.99 4.46 7.25
CA LEU A 174 11.20 3.22 6.49
C LEU A 174 9.86 2.74 5.89
N THR A 175 9.90 2.36 4.63
CA THR A 175 8.74 1.86 3.87
C THR A 175 9.22 1.06 2.66
N ASP A 176 8.36 0.25 2.06
CA ASP A 176 8.69 -0.62 0.92
C ASP A 176 9.31 0.11 -0.26
N VAL A 177 8.80 1.32 -0.60
CA VAL A 177 9.37 2.09 -1.73
C VAL A 177 10.80 2.58 -1.47
N MET A 178 11.18 2.81 -0.22
CA MET A 178 12.57 3.10 0.13
C MET A 178 13.46 1.88 -0.13
N VAL A 179 12.99 0.69 0.25
CA VAL A 179 13.71 -0.56 0.03
C VAL A 179 13.86 -0.85 -1.45
N LEU A 180 12.79 -0.71 -2.23
CA LEU A 180 12.85 -0.83 -3.70
C LEU A 180 13.87 0.15 -4.30
N LYS A 181 13.89 1.39 -3.83
CA LYS A 181 14.89 2.40 -4.26
C LYS A 181 16.30 1.96 -3.92
N GLY A 182 16.52 1.43 -2.73
CA GLY A 182 17.79 0.85 -2.29
C GLY A 182 18.22 -0.37 -3.11
N ASN A 183 17.28 -1.17 -3.60
CA ASN A 183 17.52 -2.31 -4.48
C ASN A 183 17.80 -1.91 -5.95
N GLY A 184 18.00 -0.62 -6.22
CA GLY A 184 18.41 -0.14 -7.54
C GLY A 184 17.26 0.35 -8.43
N MET A 185 16.07 0.60 -7.88
CA MET A 185 14.96 1.17 -8.63
C MET A 185 15.32 2.56 -9.17
N GLY A 186 15.44 2.69 -10.50
CA GLY A 186 15.84 3.91 -11.18
C GLY A 186 14.74 4.98 -11.22
N VAL A 187 13.47 4.58 -11.15
CA VAL A 187 12.32 5.49 -11.27
C VAL A 187 11.98 6.19 -9.96
N SER A 188 11.18 7.25 -10.04
CA SER A 188 10.67 7.95 -8.87
C SER A 188 9.73 7.07 -8.07
N CYS A 189 9.95 7.02 -6.75
CA CYS A 189 9.14 6.29 -5.78
C CYS A 189 8.66 7.28 -4.72
N VAL A 190 7.38 7.22 -4.35
CA VAL A 190 6.82 8.11 -3.33
C VAL A 190 5.82 7.37 -2.46
N THR A 191 5.69 7.79 -1.21
CA THR A 191 4.59 7.38 -0.34
C THR A 191 3.62 8.54 -0.18
N VAL A 192 2.33 8.25 -0.23
CA VAL A 192 1.28 9.27 -0.12
C VAL A 192 0.35 8.98 1.03
N SER A 193 -0.16 10.06 1.64
CA SER A 193 -1.25 9.92 2.60
C SER A 193 -2.49 9.36 1.92
N TYR A 194 -3.12 8.45 2.64
CA TYR A 194 -4.36 7.83 2.25
C TYR A 194 -5.52 8.42 3.08
N THR A 195 -6.18 9.42 2.72
CA THR A 195 -7.43 9.70 3.43
C THR A 195 -8.56 10.02 2.53
N HIS A 196 -9.57 9.38 2.82
CA HIS A 196 -10.90 9.84 3.24
C HIS A 196 -11.58 8.81 4.14
N LEU A 197 -10.89 7.77 4.53
CA LEU A 197 -11.34 6.83 5.55
C LEU A 197 -10.62 7.18 6.86
N ARG A 198 -11.30 7.86 7.77
CA ARG A 198 -10.79 8.08 9.13
C ARG A 198 -10.85 6.76 9.88
N ALA A 199 -9.81 5.95 9.74
CA ALA A 199 -9.56 4.89 10.70
C ALA A 199 -9.00 5.52 11.97
N HIS A 200 -9.72 5.41 13.07
CA HIS A 200 -9.15 5.71 14.38
C HIS A 200 -8.20 4.58 14.75
N GLU A 201 -6.91 4.79 14.53
CA GLU A 201 -5.89 4.03 15.22
C GLU A 201 -5.95 4.47 16.69
N THR A 202 -6.53 3.65 17.52
CA THR A 202 -6.32 3.76 18.96
C THR A 202 -4.88 3.32 19.22
N ARG A 203 -3.95 4.27 19.31
CA ARG A 203 -2.70 4.01 20.03
C ARG A 203 -3.10 3.57 21.41
N GLY A 204 -2.93 2.31 21.73
CA GLY A 204 -2.88 1.85 23.08
C GLY A 204 -1.64 2.46 23.74
N ASN A 205 -1.78 3.66 24.30
CA ASN A 205 -0.92 4.10 25.35
C ASN A 205 -1.40 3.38 26.60
N LEU A 206 -0.67 2.36 27.01
CA LEU A 206 -0.37 1.99 28.41
C LEU A 206 0.79 1.04 28.40
#